data_44c8163f5dbed9ba28ee8dbf9629d934
#
_entry.id   44c8163f5dbed9ba28ee8dbf9629d934
#
_cell.length_a   1.000
_cell.length_b   1.000
_cell.length_c   1.000
_cell.angle_alpha   90.00
_cell.angle_beta   90.00
_cell.angle_gamma   90.00
#
_symmetry.space_group_name_H-M   'P 1'
#
loop_
_entity.id
_entity.type
_entity.pdbx_description
1 polymer ?
#
loop_
_entity_poly.entity_id
_entity_poly.type
_entity_poly.pdbx_seq_one_letter_code
_entity_poly.pdbx_strand_id
1 'polypeptide(L)'
;MVTNNITETLNALDKDALTGGSIAVLYLKYAKAEEVATIINTVSSRFAGDDNEKPIVTHHRETNSLIVSSEETNLEVIRNLVSKLDIRRAQVLVEAIIVELSETAAKSLGVETIFAGAQDGNVPVGITRFQNGSNPDLVALAGSLIEDGENATLSNVASSSLLQSSGLVSGFGDLSGGDSFAGIINAVADDKNSDILSTHTVIAMDNEPANLVIGQEIPITTGESLGSNNANPFRTTSRQEVGIKLSITPQINEGNSVILEIKQEVSGVVGPLTGTADLITNKRSIETTVLVDNNQMIVLGGLNEDDLQESVSKVPLLGSIPVFGRLFSSSAESRVQRNLMVFLR
;
A
#
# COMPACT_ATOMS: atom_id res chain seq x y z
N MET A 1 -42.79 -66.20 47.65
CA MET A 1 -42.37 -64.84 48.07
C MET A 1 -40.87 -64.55 47.81
N VAL A 2 -39.97 -65.48 47.98
CA VAL A 2 -38.53 -65.22 47.81
C VAL A 2 -38.11 -65.02 46.31
N THR A 3 -38.79 -65.72 45.39
CA THR A 3 -38.51 -65.61 43.94
C THR A 3 -38.92 -64.30 43.33
N ASN A 4 -39.98 -63.63 43.82
CA ASN A 4 -40.38 -62.30 43.27
C ASN A 4 -39.43 -61.21 43.69
N ASN A 5 -38.86 -61.25 44.92
CA ASN A 5 -37.89 -60.23 45.34
C ASN A 5 -36.55 -60.35 44.60
N ILE A 6 -36.17 -61.56 44.19
CA ILE A 6 -34.94 -61.81 43.44
C ILE A 6 -35.10 -61.24 41.98
N THR A 7 -36.28 -61.48 41.41
CA THR A 7 -36.57 -60.92 40.04
C THR A 7 -36.68 -59.44 40.03
N GLU A 8 -37.26 -58.84 41.08
CA GLU A 8 -37.34 -57.37 41.23
C GLU A 8 -35.97 -56.74 41.47
N THR A 9 -35.13 -57.36 42.32
CA THR A 9 -33.74 -56.89 42.52
C THR A 9 -32.87 -57.12 41.28
N LEU A 10 -33.03 -58.18 40.52
CA LEU A 10 -32.35 -58.39 39.26
C LEU A 10 -32.78 -57.39 38.19
N ASN A 11 -34.08 -57.09 38.10
CA ASN A 11 -34.58 -56.07 37.19
C ASN A 11 -34.18 -54.64 37.59
N ALA A 12 -34.02 -54.33 38.89
CA ALA A 12 -33.48 -53.10 39.38
C ALA A 12 -31.98 -52.95 39.08
N LEU A 13 -31.21 -54.05 39.31
CA LEU A 13 -29.77 -54.12 38.96
C LEU A 13 -29.53 -54.03 37.44
N ASP A 14 -30.39 -54.66 36.64
CA ASP A 14 -30.31 -54.60 35.18
C ASP A 14 -30.69 -53.19 34.65
N LYS A 15 -31.60 -52.54 35.36
CA LYS A 15 -31.98 -51.15 35.07
C LYS A 15 -30.90 -50.15 35.47
N ASP A 16 -30.19 -50.38 36.59
CA ASP A 16 -29.04 -49.59 37.01
C ASP A 16 -27.79 -49.82 36.13
N ALA A 17 -27.66 -51.08 35.58
CA ALA A 17 -26.60 -51.35 34.61
C ALA A 17 -26.84 -50.74 33.24
N LEU A 18 -28.10 -50.41 32.91
CA LEU A 18 -28.49 -49.72 31.67
C LEU A 18 -28.46 -48.18 31.77
N THR A 19 -28.31 -47.66 33.01
CA THR A 19 -28.16 -46.22 33.25
C THR A 19 -26.70 -45.73 33.22
N GLY A 20 -25.74 -46.58 32.91
CA GLY A 20 -24.36 -46.19 32.61
C GLY A 20 -24.30 -45.51 31.26
N GLY A 21 -24.06 -44.21 31.24
CA GLY A 21 -23.98 -43.42 30.03
C GLY A 21 -23.13 -44.07 28.93
N SER A 22 -23.69 -44.19 27.72
CA SER A 22 -22.95 -44.78 26.61
C SER A 22 -21.88 -43.79 26.13
N ILE A 23 -20.66 -44.31 25.91
CA ILE A 23 -19.56 -43.50 25.35
C ILE A 23 -19.49 -43.78 23.85
N ALA A 24 -19.59 -42.71 23.05
CA ALA A 24 -19.46 -42.79 21.61
C ALA A 24 -18.31 -41.92 21.12
N VAL A 25 -17.63 -42.39 20.09
CA VAL A 25 -16.61 -41.60 19.36
C VAL A 25 -17.15 -41.28 17.98
N LEU A 26 -17.23 -39.97 17.68
CA LEU A 26 -17.71 -39.42 16.40
C LEU A 26 -16.54 -38.78 15.66
N TYR A 27 -16.18 -39.32 14.50
CA TYR A 27 -15.14 -38.75 13.64
C TYR A 27 -15.72 -37.72 12.72
N LEU A 28 -15.12 -36.50 12.71
CA LEU A 28 -15.52 -35.39 11.82
C LEU A 28 -14.69 -35.41 10.53
N LYS A 29 -15.34 -35.07 9.42
CA LYS A 29 -14.72 -35.08 8.09
C LYS A 29 -14.31 -33.69 7.64
N TYR A 30 -15.08 -32.68 7.99
CA TYR A 30 -14.92 -31.31 7.48
C TYR A 30 -14.80 -30.27 8.59
N ALA A 31 -15.60 -30.40 9.65
CA ALA A 31 -15.60 -29.46 10.76
C ALA A 31 -14.47 -29.76 11.76
N LYS A 32 -14.03 -28.75 12.49
CA LYS A 32 -13.03 -28.92 13.57
C LYS A 32 -13.72 -29.40 14.83
N ALA A 33 -13.22 -30.50 15.40
CA ALA A 33 -13.82 -31.13 16.58
C ALA A 33 -13.87 -30.18 17.79
N GLU A 34 -12.91 -29.29 17.95
CA GLU A 34 -12.84 -28.27 19.02
C GLU A 34 -14.02 -27.29 18.95
N GLU A 35 -14.31 -26.76 17.76
CA GLU A 35 -15.41 -25.81 17.54
C GLU A 35 -16.77 -26.49 17.77
N VAL A 36 -16.95 -27.70 17.22
CA VAL A 36 -18.18 -28.48 17.36
C VAL A 36 -18.42 -28.90 18.81
N ALA A 37 -17.39 -29.32 19.54
CA ALA A 37 -17.49 -29.63 20.97
C ALA A 37 -17.97 -28.42 21.79
N THR A 38 -17.44 -27.22 21.49
CA THR A 38 -17.83 -25.98 22.19
C THR A 38 -19.31 -25.65 21.94
N ILE A 39 -19.76 -25.80 20.69
CA ILE A 39 -21.17 -25.58 20.31
C ILE A 39 -22.08 -26.59 21.04
N ILE A 40 -21.73 -27.86 20.99
CA ILE A 40 -22.54 -28.94 21.61
C ILE A 40 -22.62 -28.71 23.13
N ASN A 41 -21.50 -28.42 23.80
CA ASN A 41 -21.49 -28.17 25.24
C ASN A 41 -22.35 -26.95 25.61
N THR A 42 -22.35 -25.89 24.80
CA THR A 42 -23.18 -24.70 25.01
C THR A 42 -24.67 -25.01 24.83
N VAL A 43 -25.02 -25.80 23.82
CA VAL A 43 -26.40 -26.20 23.55
C VAL A 43 -26.89 -27.19 24.62
N SER A 44 -26.08 -28.19 24.95
CA SER A 44 -26.41 -29.22 25.96
C SER A 44 -26.62 -28.65 27.35
N SER A 45 -25.91 -27.55 27.70
CA SER A 45 -26.12 -26.86 28.98
C SER A 45 -27.52 -26.26 29.14
N ARG A 46 -28.23 -26.02 28.04
CA ARG A 46 -29.60 -25.46 28.03
C ARG A 46 -30.69 -26.54 28.05
N PHE A 47 -30.38 -27.78 27.64
CA PHE A 47 -31.35 -28.89 27.60
C PHE A 47 -31.35 -29.70 28.88
N ALA A 48 -30.36 -29.56 29.76
CA ALA A 48 -30.35 -30.23 31.05
C ALA A 48 -31.40 -29.62 31.96
N GLY A 49 -32.58 -30.26 32.04
CA GLY A 49 -33.50 -30.06 33.16
C GLY A 49 -32.89 -30.62 34.44
N ASP A 50 -33.46 -30.25 35.60
CA ASP A 50 -32.93 -30.55 36.95
C ASP A 50 -32.65 -32.02 37.25
N ASP A 51 -33.13 -32.98 36.45
CA ASP A 51 -33.07 -34.41 36.69
C ASP A 51 -32.30 -35.26 35.66
N ASN A 52 -31.75 -34.69 34.60
CA ASN A 52 -31.00 -35.47 33.57
C ASN A 52 -29.49 -35.18 33.66
N GLU A 53 -28.69 -36.25 33.62
CA GLU A 53 -27.25 -36.18 33.54
C GLU A 53 -26.82 -35.39 32.27
N LYS A 54 -26.01 -34.33 32.48
CA LYS A 54 -25.51 -33.49 31.38
C LYS A 54 -24.58 -34.32 30.50
N PRO A 55 -24.75 -34.30 29.17
CA PRO A 55 -23.82 -34.93 28.26
C PRO A 55 -22.45 -34.24 28.37
N ILE A 56 -21.41 -35.06 28.49
CA ILE A 56 -20.01 -34.59 28.49
C ILE A 56 -19.45 -34.80 27.09
N VAL A 57 -19.05 -33.69 26.44
CA VAL A 57 -18.46 -33.75 25.12
C VAL A 57 -17.03 -33.19 25.18
N THR A 58 -16.09 -34.05 24.78
CA THR A 58 -14.68 -33.70 24.70
C THR A 58 -14.19 -33.93 23.27
N HIS A 59 -13.23 -33.13 22.80
CA HIS A 59 -12.63 -33.31 21.50
C HIS A 59 -11.23 -33.94 21.61
N HIS A 60 -10.86 -34.76 20.63
CA HIS A 60 -9.50 -35.22 20.43
C HIS A 60 -8.95 -34.62 19.15
N ARG A 61 -7.94 -33.75 19.28
CA ARG A 61 -7.42 -32.91 18.20
C ARG A 61 -6.74 -33.71 17.09
N GLU A 62 -5.94 -34.72 17.49
CA GLU A 62 -5.11 -35.49 16.54
C GLU A 62 -5.93 -36.32 15.55
N THR A 63 -7.06 -36.84 16.00
CA THR A 63 -7.96 -37.65 15.17
C THR A 63 -9.19 -36.91 14.69
N ASN A 64 -9.30 -35.60 15.00
CA ASN A 64 -10.45 -34.75 14.70
C ASN A 64 -11.78 -35.42 15.07
N SER A 65 -11.86 -35.94 16.30
CA SER A 65 -13.00 -36.71 16.79
C SER A 65 -13.60 -36.10 18.06
N LEU A 66 -14.89 -36.34 18.26
CA LEU A 66 -15.61 -36.00 19.46
C LEU A 66 -15.80 -37.25 20.27
N ILE A 67 -15.53 -37.20 21.57
CA ILE A 67 -15.85 -38.24 22.55
C ILE A 67 -17.04 -37.72 23.32
N VAL A 68 -18.15 -38.44 23.22
CA VAL A 68 -19.42 -38.07 23.83
C VAL A 68 -19.75 -39.16 24.87
N SER A 69 -19.96 -38.71 26.11
CA SER A 69 -20.50 -39.55 27.19
C SER A 69 -21.88 -39.02 27.56
N SER A 70 -22.91 -39.80 27.31
CA SER A 70 -24.29 -39.37 27.48
C SER A 70 -25.24 -40.54 27.46
N GLU A 71 -26.48 -40.32 27.90
CA GLU A 71 -27.57 -41.22 27.72
C GLU A 71 -27.90 -41.44 26.24
N GLU A 72 -28.40 -42.63 25.84
CA GLU A 72 -28.60 -43.03 24.44
C GLU A 72 -29.51 -42.04 23.67
N THR A 73 -30.55 -41.56 24.31
CA THR A 73 -31.49 -40.56 23.75
C THR A 73 -30.79 -39.25 23.38
N ASN A 74 -29.91 -38.76 24.25
CA ASN A 74 -29.13 -37.51 24.01
C ASN A 74 -28.03 -37.77 22.99
N LEU A 75 -27.45 -38.94 22.94
CA LEU A 75 -26.43 -39.34 21.98
C LEU A 75 -26.94 -39.31 20.54
N GLU A 76 -28.19 -39.79 20.30
CA GLU A 76 -28.82 -39.69 18.97
C GLU A 76 -29.05 -38.23 18.54
N VAL A 77 -29.48 -37.39 19.47
CA VAL A 77 -29.65 -35.93 19.19
C VAL A 77 -28.31 -35.31 18.84
N ILE A 78 -27.25 -35.62 19.61
CA ILE A 78 -25.90 -35.10 19.35
C ILE A 78 -25.38 -35.60 17.99
N ARG A 79 -25.55 -36.90 17.67
CA ARG A 79 -25.15 -37.46 16.38
C ARG A 79 -25.85 -36.77 15.20
N ASN A 80 -27.14 -36.51 15.34
CA ASN A 80 -27.92 -35.79 14.33
C ASN A 80 -27.46 -34.33 14.18
N LEU A 81 -27.15 -33.64 15.28
CA LEU A 81 -26.59 -32.29 15.28
C LEU A 81 -25.21 -32.26 14.60
N VAL A 82 -24.32 -33.20 14.97
CA VAL A 82 -22.99 -33.30 14.36
C VAL A 82 -23.09 -33.53 12.85
N SER A 83 -23.99 -34.40 12.39
CA SER A 83 -24.17 -34.70 10.96
C SER A 83 -24.63 -33.44 10.15
N LYS A 84 -25.32 -32.51 10.79
CA LYS A 84 -25.73 -31.23 10.17
C LYS A 84 -24.64 -30.17 10.22
N LEU A 85 -23.70 -30.25 11.18
CA LEU A 85 -22.58 -29.33 11.32
C LEU A 85 -21.36 -29.76 10.50
N ASP A 86 -21.16 -31.07 10.31
CA ASP A 86 -20.02 -31.63 9.58
C ASP A 86 -20.27 -31.67 8.07
N ILE A 87 -20.47 -30.51 7.46
CA ILE A 87 -20.70 -30.33 6.04
C ILE A 87 -19.47 -29.75 5.34
N ARG A 88 -19.29 -30.09 4.06
CA ARG A 88 -18.20 -29.53 3.24
C ARG A 88 -18.45 -28.06 2.99
N ARG A 89 -17.54 -27.21 3.47
CA ARG A 89 -17.57 -25.76 3.19
C ARG A 89 -17.13 -25.48 1.76
N ALA A 90 -17.78 -24.57 1.11
CA ALA A 90 -17.41 -24.12 -0.22
C ALA A 90 -16.15 -23.25 -0.18
N GLN A 91 -15.52 -23.07 -1.34
CA GLN A 91 -14.34 -22.23 -1.51
C GLN A 91 -14.61 -21.19 -2.59
N VAL A 92 -14.04 -20.01 -2.42
CA VAL A 92 -14.11 -18.92 -3.37
C VAL A 92 -12.69 -18.61 -3.84
N LEU A 93 -12.53 -18.51 -5.15
CA LEU A 93 -11.35 -17.93 -5.79
C LEU A 93 -11.62 -16.44 -5.94
N VAL A 94 -10.77 -15.62 -5.34
CA VAL A 94 -10.89 -14.16 -5.45
C VAL A 94 -9.67 -13.61 -6.16
N GLU A 95 -9.91 -12.78 -7.16
CA GLU A 95 -8.91 -12.11 -7.96
C GLU A 95 -9.04 -10.60 -7.77
N ALA A 96 -8.02 -9.98 -7.17
CA ALA A 96 -7.92 -8.54 -7.01
C ALA A 96 -6.99 -7.95 -8.08
N ILE A 97 -7.45 -6.94 -8.80
CA ILE A 97 -6.72 -6.30 -9.89
C ILE A 97 -6.55 -4.82 -9.54
N ILE A 98 -5.31 -4.35 -9.53
CA ILE A 98 -4.97 -2.95 -9.33
C ILE A 98 -4.37 -2.41 -10.60
N VAL A 99 -4.97 -1.33 -11.10
CA VAL A 99 -4.49 -0.58 -12.25
C VAL A 99 -4.11 0.82 -11.79
N GLU A 100 -2.87 1.20 -11.99
CA GLU A 100 -2.40 2.56 -11.72
C GLU A 100 -1.75 3.11 -12.98
N LEU A 101 -2.31 4.21 -13.48
CA LEU A 101 -1.80 4.96 -14.60
C LEU A 101 -1.30 6.31 -14.06
N SER A 102 -0.04 6.64 -14.31
CA SER A 102 0.54 7.93 -13.93
C SER A 102 1.19 8.57 -15.12
N GLU A 103 0.81 9.82 -15.38
CA GLU A 103 1.40 10.67 -16.42
C GLU A 103 1.92 11.95 -15.78
N THR A 104 3.17 12.27 -16.05
CA THR A 104 3.78 13.52 -15.60
C THR A 104 4.32 14.26 -16.81
N ALA A 105 3.74 15.41 -17.11
CA ALA A 105 4.17 16.31 -18.15
C ALA A 105 4.74 17.59 -17.55
N ALA A 106 5.99 17.89 -17.82
CA ALA A 106 6.67 19.11 -17.36
C ALA A 106 7.18 19.91 -18.55
N LYS A 107 6.85 21.21 -18.59
CA LYS A 107 7.32 22.14 -19.62
C LYS A 107 7.88 23.37 -18.96
N SER A 108 9.06 23.79 -19.40
CA SER A 108 9.65 25.05 -18.96
C SER A 108 10.21 25.84 -20.13
N LEU A 109 10.00 27.14 -20.07
CA LEU A 109 10.59 28.09 -21.00
C LEU A 109 11.12 29.28 -20.19
N GLY A 110 12.43 29.50 -20.25
CA GLY A 110 13.09 30.61 -19.55
C GLY A 110 14.04 31.39 -20.46
N VAL A 111 14.08 32.68 -20.27
CA VAL A 111 15.05 33.56 -20.91
C VAL A 111 15.78 34.35 -19.83
N GLU A 112 17.09 34.14 -19.77
CA GLU A 112 17.97 34.92 -18.87
C GLU A 112 18.84 35.84 -19.68
N THR A 113 19.04 37.06 -19.20
CA THR A 113 19.86 38.06 -19.89
C THR A 113 20.80 38.74 -18.92
N ILE A 114 21.99 39.07 -19.40
CA ILE A 114 22.98 39.92 -18.72
C ILE A 114 23.36 41.07 -19.63
N PHE A 115 23.41 42.24 -19.06
CA PHE A 115 23.88 43.45 -19.72
C PHE A 115 25.01 44.05 -18.87
N ALA A 116 26.14 44.26 -19.46
CA ALA A 116 27.28 44.89 -18.82
C ALA A 116 27.80 46.04 -19.70
N GLY A 117 27.82 47.26 -19.18
CA GLY A 117 28.38 48.41 -19.86
C GLY A 117 29.71 48.78 -19.23
N ALA A 118 30.79 48.85 -20.02
CA ALA A 118 32.11 49.22 -19.55
C ALA A 118 32.43 50.66 -20.02
N GLN A 119 32.27 51.61 -19.12
CA GLN A 119 32.86 52.96 -19.31
C GLN A 119 33.58 53.36 -18.03
N ASP A 120 34.88 53.55 -18.08
CA ASP A 120 35.76 54.08 -17.01
C ASP A 120 35.70 53.34 -15.64
N GLY A 121 35.71 52.04 -15.65
CA GLY A 121 35.84 51.22 -14.42
C GLY A 121 34.55 51.07 -13.59
N ASN A 122 33.44 51.71 -13.94
CA ASN A 122 32.11 51.43 -13.36
C ASN A 122 31.29 50.65 -14.37
N VAL A 123 31.02 49.39 -14.06
CA VAL A 123 30.23 48.49 -14.91
C VAL A 123 28.81 48.46 -14.38
N PRO A 124 27.83 49.15 -14.99
CA PRO A 124 26.43 48.87 -14.67
C PRO A 124 26.07 47.48 -15.19
N VAL A 125 25.75 46.58 -14.29
CA VAL A 125 25.36 45.23 -14.65
C VAL A 125 23.85 45.07 -14.40
N GLY A 126 23.12 44.77 -15.44
CA GLY A 126 21.73 44.35 -15.36
C GLY A 126 21.65 42.84 -15.59
N ILE A 127 21.10 42.13 -14.65
CA ILE A 127 20.91 40.67 -14.76
C ILE A 127 19.44 40.34 -14.58
N THR A 128 18.87 39.61 -15.53
CA THR A 128 17.59 38.90 -15.30
C THR A 128 17.87 37.45 -15.05
N ARG A 129 17.55 36.95 -13.86
CA ARG A 129 17.73 35.56 -13.48
C ARG A 129 16.44 35.03 -12.92
N PHE A 130 15.99 33.90 -13.44
CA PHE A 130 14.83 33.17 -12.96
C PHE A 130 15.25 31.82 -12.44
N GLN A 131 15.07 31.61 -11.14
CA GLN A 131 15.46 30.36 -10.46
C GLN A 131 14.40 29.28 -10.65
N ASN A 132 14.32 28.69 -11.83
CA ASN A 132 13.50 27.53 -12.14
C ASN A 132 14.40 26.28 -12.34
N GLY A 133 15.02 25.81 -11.29
CA GLY A 133 15.63 24.48 -11.09
C GLY A 133 16.59 23.88 -12.12
N SER A 134 16.50 24.24 -13.40
CA SER A 134 17.24 23.60 -14.50
C SER A 134 17.94 24.59 -15.45
N ASN A 135 17.96 25.88 -15.12
CA ASN A 135 18.62 26.87 -15.98
C ASN A 135 20.13 26.88 -15.76
N PRO A 136 20.95 26.90 -16.85
CA PRO A 136 22.39 27.07 -16.72
C PRO A 136 22.72 28.41 -16.05
N ASP A 137 23.78 28.44 -15.26
CA ASP A 137 24.19 29.70 -14.59
C ASP A 137 24.81 30.65 -15.59
N LEU A 138 24.03 31.64 -16.06
CA LEU A 138 24.45 32.64 -17.01
C LEU A 138 25.61 33.50 -16.49
N VAL A 139 25.66 33.73 -15.16
CA VAL A 139 26.74 34.54 -14.55
C VAL A 139 28.07 33.75 -14.62
N ALA A 140 28.05 32.48 -14.35
CA ALA A 140 29.24 31.62 -14.48
C ALA A 140 29.69 31.53 -15.95
N LEU A 141 28.73 31.40 -16.88
CA LEU A 141 29.01 31.31 -18.31
C LEU A 141 29.55 32.64 -18.85
N ALA A 142 28.95 33.76 -18.52
CA ALA A 142 29.42 35.09 -18.93
C ALA A 142 30.79 35.42 -18.31
N GLY A 143 30.99 35.08 -17.04
CA GLY A 143 32.28 35.24 -16.35
C GLY A 143 33.39 34.41 -16.99
N SER A 144 33.10 33.21 -17.46
CA SER A 144 34.10 32.38 -18.16
C SER A 144 34.50 32.89 -19.55
N LEU A 145 33.66 33.73 -20.16
CA LEU A 145 33.90 34.32 -21.48
C LEU A 145 34.60 35.70 -21.41
N ILE A 146 34.45 36.42 -20.29
CA ILE A 146 35.00 37.78 -20.10
C ILE A 146 36.43 37.74 -19.56
N GLU A 147 36.81 36.71 -18.81
CA GLU A 147 38.13 36.62 -18.18
C GLU A 147 39.09 35.80 -19.06
N ASP A 148 40.20 36.43 -19.47
CA ASP A 148 41.27 35.81 -20.29
C ASP A 148 41.83 34.54 -19.58
N GLY A 149 41.26 33.41 -19.88
CA GLY A 149 41.82 32.05 -19.88
C GLY A 149 42.43 31.45 -18.60
N GLU A 150 42.65 32.20 -17.50
CA GLU A 150 43.36 31.65 -16.32
C GLU A 150 42.48 31.16 -15.15
N ASN A 151 41.22 31.44 -15.14
CA ASN A 151 40.31 30.95 -14.06
C ASN A 151 39.58 29.66 -14.41
N ALA A 152 40.28 28.54 -14.27
CA ALA A 152 39.74 27.18 -14.46
C ALA A 152 38.47 26.89 -13.63
N THR A 153 38.24 27.62 -12.54
CA THR A 153 37.06 27.45 -11.69
C THR A 153 35.77 27.94 -12.33
N LEU A 154 35.73 29.10 -12.94
CA LEU A 154 34.55 29.66 -13.64
C LEU A 154 34.22 28.85 -14.89
N SER A 155 35.25 28.49 -15.67
CA SER A 155 35.08 27.62 -16.84
C SER A 155 34.51 26.23 -16.47
N ASN A 156 34.94 25.66 -15.35
CA ASN A 156 34.42 24.37 -14.87
C ASN A 156 32.98 24.49 -14.38
N VAL A 157 32.59 25.56 -13.70
CA VAL A 157 31.21 25.81 -13.26
C VAL A 157 30.32 26.04 -14.46
N ALA A 158 30.75 26.83 -15.46
CA ALA A 158 30.00 27.06 -16.69
C ALA A 158 29.76 25.77 -17.47
N SER A 159 30.81 24.95 -17.66
CA SER A 159 30.69 23.68 -18.37
C SER A 159 29.83 22.67 -17.60
N SER A 160 29.94 22.63 -16.28
CA SER A 160 29.11 21.73 -15.48
C SER A 160 27.65 22.15 -15.48
N SER A 161 27.33 23.45 -15.49
CA SER A 161 25.95 23.96 -15.56
C SER A 161 25.29 23.67 -16.91
N LEU A 162 26.06 23.76 -18.00
CA LEU A 162 25.61 23.41 -19.35
C LEU A 162 25.38 21.89 -19.49
N LEU A 163 26.27 21.07 -18.94
CA LEU A 163 26.14 19.61 -18.99
C LEU A 163 24.99 19.07 -18.15
N GLN A 164 24.56 19.79 -17.12
CA GLN A 164 23.43 19.44 -16.27
C GLN A 164 22.09 19.97 -16.81
N SER A 165 22.11 20.89 -17.79
CA SER A 165 20.91 21.39 -18.42
C SER A 165 20.33 20.36 -19.38
N SER A 166 19.00 20.20 -19.37
CA SER A 166 18.26 19.37 -20.30
C SER A 166 17.44 20.21 -21.26
N GLY A 167 17.15 19.69 -22.44
CA GLY A 167 16.35 20.38 -23.46
C GLY A 167 17.16 21.23 -24.41
N LEU A 168 16.52 22.24 -25.02
CA LEU A 168 17.15 23.20 -25.90
C LEU A 168 17.73 24.35 -25.09
N VAL A 169 19.05 24.51 -25.14
CA VAL A 169 19.74 25.68 -24.60
C VAL A 169 20.40 26.44 -25.77
N SER A 170 20.06 27.70 -25.91
CA SER A 170 20.63 28.56 -26.94
C SER A 170 21.11 29.86 -26.31
N GLY A 171 22.36 30.18 -26.53
CA GLY A 171 22.98 31.44 -26.11
C GLY A 171 23.07 32.45 -27.27
N PHE A 172 22.91 33.69 -26.96
CA PHE A 172 23.17 34.80 -27.88
C PHE A 172 23.85 35.98 -27.13
N GLY A 173 24.69 36.73 -27.78
CA GLY A 173 25.32 37.85 -27.13
C GLY A 173 26.50 38.42 -27.93
N ASP A 174 26.93 39.61 -27.54
CA ASP A 174 28.17 40.22 -27.95
C ASP A 174 28.97 40.65 -26.71
N LEU A 175 30.15 40.05 -26.54
CA LEU A 175 31.06 40.28 -25.42
C LEU A 175 32.36 40.94 -25.86
N SER A 176 32.45 41.41 -27.14
CA SER A 176 33.68 41.91 -27.75
C SER A 176 33.88 43.42 -27.61
N GLY A 177 32.90 44.16 -27.05
CA GLY A 177 32.94 45.63 -26.98
C GLY A 177 32.82 46.19 -25.56
N GLY A 178 32.89 47.52 -25.45
CA GLY A 178 32.68 48.21 -24.18
C GLY A 178 31.30 48.03 -23.57
N ASP A 179 30.27 47.81 -24.39
CA ASP A 179 28.92 47.44 -23.99
C ASP A 179 28.68 45.97 -24.37
N SER A 180 28.65 45.12 -23.37
CA SER A 180 28.49 43.67 -23.57
C SER A 180 27.09 43.21 -23.16
N PHE A 181 26.50 42.32 -23.94
CA PHE A 181 25.27 41.66 -23.55
C PHE A 181 25.33 40.16 -23.88
N ALA A 182 24.68 39.36 -23.07
CA ALA A 182 24.47 37.96 -23.35
C ALA A 182 23.09 37.49 -22.87
N GLY A 183 22.56 36.47 -23.49
CA GLY A 183 21.30 35.86 -23.09
C GLY A 183 21.33 34.38 -23.35
N ILE A 184 20.59 33.64 -22.54
CA ILE A 184 20.37 32.21 -22.69
C ILE A 184 18.87 31.97 -22.74
N ILE A 185 18.45 31.21 -23.73
CA ILE A 185 17.09 30.63 -23.83
C ILE A 185 17.17 29.18 -23.46
N ASN A 186 16.38 28.77 -22.50
CA ASN A 186 16.21 27.35 -22.11
C ASN A 186 14.77 26.91 -22.33
N ALA A 187 14.58 25.83 -23.08
CA ALA A 187 13.28 25.22 -23.33
C ALA A 187 13.35 23.71 -23.12
N VAL A 188 12.52 23.22 -22.21
CA VAL A 188 12.45 21.80 -21.86
C VAL A 188 11.00 21.33 -21.90
N ALA A 189 10.78 20.16 -22.47
CA ALA A 189 9.54 19.39 -22.32
C ALA A 189 9.93 17.96 -21.90
N ASP A 190 9.35 17.45 -20.82
CA ASP A 190 9.61 16.12 -20.27
C ASP A 190 8.26 15.47 -19.98
N ASP A 191 8.01 14.33 -20.62
CA ASP A 191 6.80 13.54 -20.45
C ASP A 191 7.18 12.17 -19.95
N LYS A 192 6.65 11.79 -18.79
CA LYS A 192 6.89 10.50 -18.13
C LYS A 192 5.57 9.78 -17.91
N ASN A 193 5.46 8.58 -18.45
CA ASN A 193 4.31 7.72 -18.30
C ASN A 193 4.71 6.46 -17.51
N SER A 194 3.88 6.06 -16.57
CA SER A 194 4.06 4.83 -15.80
C SER A 194 2.73 4.11 -15.67
N ASP A 195 2.73 2.85 -16.11
CA ASP A 195 1.56 1.97 -16.05
C ASP A 195 1.90 0.81 -15.13
N ILE A 196 1.10 0.62 -14.10
CA ILE A 196 1.23 -0.50 -13.17
C ILE A 196 -0.04 -1.32 -13.21
N LEU A 197 0.09 -2.58 -13.58
CA LEU A 197 -0.98 -3.57 -13.48
C LEU A 197 -0.54 -4.67 -12.53
N SER A 198 -1.28 -4.87 -11.47
CA SER A 198 -1.01 -5.92 -10.49
C SER A 198 -2.24 -6.78 -10.28
N THR A 199 -2.08 -8.08 -10.44
CA THR A 199 -3.14 -9.06 -10.23
C THR A 199 -2.75 -10.02 -9.11
N HIS A 200 -3.62 -10.17 -8.13
CA HIS A 200 -3.43 -11.05 -6.97
C HIS A 200 -4.59 -12.00 -6.87
N THR A 201 -4.28 -13.28 -6.72
CA THR A 201 -5.28 -14.34 -6.64
C THR A 201 -5.13 -15.08 -5.32
N VAL A 202 -6.23 -15.27 -4.61
CA VAL A 202 -6.27 -16.02 -3.36
C VAL A 202 -7.52 -16.91 -3.31
N ILE A 203 -7.37 -18.10 -2.76
CA ILE A 203 -8.50 -19.00 -2.47
C ILE A 203 -8.80 -18.91 -0.98
N ALA A 204 -10.06 -18.64 -0.66
CA ALA A 204 -10.56 -18.58 0.70
C ALA A 204 -11.70 -19.58 0.92
N MET A 205 -11.80 -20.13 2.10
CA MET A 205 -12.96 -20.93 2.52
C MET A 205 -14.07 -20.01 3.00
N ASP A 206 -15.31 -20.47 2.83
CA ASP A 206 -16.49 -19.78 3.34
C ASP A 206 -16.37 -19.47 4.85
N ASN A 207 -16.62 -18.20 5.23
CA ASN A 207 -16.51 -17.68 6.60
C ASN A 207 -15.13 -17.87 7.25
N GLU A 208 -14.04 -17.93 6.47
CA GLU A 208 -12.68 -18.03 6.99
C GLU A 208 -11.75 -16.98 6.32
N PRO A 209 -10.98 -16.21 7.10
CA PRO A 209 -10.09 -15.20 6.54
C PRO A 209 -8.91 -15.84 5.82
N ALA A 210 -8.63 -15.39 4.60
CA ALA A 210 -7.44 -15.71 3.84
C ALA A 210 -6.55 -14.46 3.71
N ASN A 211 -5.27 -14.62 4.03
CA ASN A 211 -4.29 -13.54 4.01
C ASN A 211 -3.20 -13.83 2.99
N LEU A 212 -2.92 -12.84 2.14
CA LEU A 212 -1.83 -12.86 1.18
C LEU A 212 -0.93 -11.65 1.44
N VAL A 213 0.36 -11.89 1.65
CA VAL A 213 1.38 -10.84 1.81
C VAL A 213 2.48 -11.08 0.80
N ILE A 214 2.72 -10.09 -0.06
CA ILE A 214 3.79 -10.10 -1.07
C ILE A 214 4.57 -8.81 -0.95
N GLY A 215 5.81 -8.87 -0.53
CA GLY A 215 6.58 -7.65 -0.30
C GLY A 215 7.99 -7.90 0.16
N GLN A 216 8.62 -6.85 0.65
CA GLN A 216 9.96 -6.85 1.22
C GLN A 216 9.99 -6.06 2.53
N GLU A 217 10.94 -6.41 3.38
CA GLU A 217 11.19 -5.66 4.61
C GLU A 217 12.25 -4.59 4.36
N ILE A 218 11.93 -3.36 4.73
CA ILE A 218 12.87 -2.24 4.67
C ILE A 218 13.33 -1.83 6.07
N PRO A 219 14.62 -1.54 6.28
CA PRO A 219 15.11 -1.02 7.54
C PRO A 219 14.76 0.46 7.68
N ILE A 220 14.11 0.84 8.78
CA ILE A 220 13.85 2.23 9.15
C ILE A 220 14.63 2.56 10.41
N THR A 221 15.34 3.69 10.41
CA THR A 221 16.06 4.18 11.58
C THR A 221 15.05 4.75 12.59
N THR A 222 14.97 4.15 13.78
CA THR A 222 14.04 4.58 14.84
C THR A 222 14.70 5.43 15.92
N GLY A 223 16.01 5.47 15.95
CA GLY A 223 16.75 6.31 16.88
C GLY A 223 18.23 6.32 16.57
N GLU A 224 18.85 7.45 16.83
CA GLU A 224 20.29 7.65 16.76
C GLU A 224 20.75 8.35 18.05
N SER A 225 21.73 7.79 18.73
CA SER A 225 22.36 8.42 19.88
C SER A 225 23.80 8.73 19.54
N LEU A 226 24.11 10.01 19.46
CA LEU A 226 25.47 10.51 19.34
C LEU A 226 26.03 10.65 20.77
N GLY A 227 26.98 9.82 21.15
CA GLY A 227 27.70 9.98 22.42
C GLY A 227 28.43 11.33 22.47
N SER A 228 28.57 11.92 23.63
CA SER A 228 29.12 13.27 23.85
C SER A 228 30.54 13.49 23.32
N ASN A 229 31.24 12.45 22.86
CA ASN A 229 32.61 12.49 22.29
C ASN A 229 32.72 11.81 20.93
N ASN A 230 31.61 11.60 20.20
CA ASN A 230 31.61 10.96 18.87
C ASN A 230 32.29 9.57 18.79
N ALA A 231 32.49 8.92 19.95
CA ALA A 231 33.31 7.70 20.04
C ALA A 231 32.54 6.42 19.73
N ASN A 232 31.20 6.44 19.73
CA ASN A 232 30.41 5.24 19.38
C ASN A 232 28.96 5.63 19.03
N PRO A 233 28.63 6.00 17.79
CA PRO A 233 27.25 6.29 17.40
C PRO A 233 26.45 4.99 17.45
N PHE A 234 25.37 4.99 18.21
CA PHE A 234 24.43 3.89 18.30
C PHE A 234 23.19 4.21 17.47
N ARG A 235 22.89 3.37 16.48
CA ARG A 235 21.71 3.49 15.61
C ARG A 235 20.78 2.30 15.84
N THR A 236 19.53 2.58 16.19
CA THR A 236 18.49 1.56 16.29
C THR A 236 17.70 1.53 14.98
N THR A 237 17.55 0.35 14.40
CA THR A 237 16.77 0.13 13.18
C THR A 237 15.59 -0.78 13.47
N SER A 238 14.40 -0.40 13.00
CA SER A 238 13.22 -1.26 12.92
C SER A 238 13.02 -1.69 11.47
N ARG A 239 12.43 -2.87 11.27
CA ARG A 239 12.06 -3.34 9.93
C ARG A 239 10.59 -3.11 9.72
N GLN A 240 10.24 -2.53 8.58
CA GLN A 240 8.86 -2.34 8.14
C GLN A 240 8.62 -3.12 6.86
N GLU A 241 7.53 -3.87 6.84
CA GLU A 241 7.08 -4.57 5.65
C GLU A 241 6.44 -3.60 4.69
N VAL A 242 6.89 -3.60 3.44
CA VAL A 242 6.31 -2.86 2.32
C VAL A 242 6.01 -3.80 1.18
N GLY A 243 4.89 -3.57 0.52
CA GLY A 243 4.39 -4.43 -0.55
C GLY A 243 2.88 -4.48 -0.56
N ILE A 244 2.34 -5.61 -0.94
CA ILE A 244 0.92 -5.85 -1.09
C ILE A 244 0.46 -6.75 0.04
N LYS A 245 -0.56 -6.31 0.77
CA LYS A 245 -1.25 -7.10 1.79
C LYS A 245 -2.72 -7.17 1.40
N LEU A 246 -3.25 -8.36 1.30
CA LEU A 246 -4.64 -8.64 0.96
C LEU A 246 -5.21 -9.60 2.00
N SER A 247 -6.26 -9.19 2.69
CA SER A 247 -7.03 -10.01 3.62
C SER A 247 -8.47 -10.05 3.13
N ILE A 248 -9.01 -11.25 2.99
CA ILE A 248 -10.36 -11.47 2.46
C ILE A 248 -11.08 -12.48 3.34
N THR A 249 -12.32 -12.14 3.72
CA THR A 249 -13.24 -13.08 4.38
C THR A 249 -14.49 -13.20 3.52
N PRO A 250 -14.68 -14.30 2.79
CA PRO A 250 -15.89 -14.54 2.00
C PRO A 250 -17.00 -15.13 2.86
N GLN A 251 -18.23 -14.74 2.54
CA GLN A 251 -19.44 -15.37 3.01
C GLN A 251 -20.32 -15.68 1.80
N ILE A 252 -20.53 -16.97 1.55
CA ILE A 252 -21.32 -17.44 0.40
C ILE A 252 -22.78 -17.46 0.77
N ASN A 253 -23.60 -16.79 -0.03
CA ASN A 253 -25.04 -16.76 0.15
C ASN A 253 -25.73 -17.80 -0.76
N GLU A 254 -26.95 -18.18 -0.43
CA GLU A 254 -27.81 -18.93 -1.34
C GLU A 254 -28.10 -18.07 -2.58
N GLY A 255 -27.82 -18.58 -3.78
CA GLY A 255 -28.10 -17.84 -5.04
C GLY A 255 -26.89 -17.34 -5.80
N ASN A 256 -25.69 -17.93 -5.61
CA ASN A 256 -24.46 -17.61 -6.35
C ASN A 256 -23.85 -16.22 -6.08
N SER A 257 -24.26 -15.52 -5.04
CA SER A 257 -23.63 -14.27 -4.60
C SER A 257 -22.76 -14.49 -3.37
N VAL A 258 -21.69 -13.72 -3.28
CA VAL A 258 -20.72 -13.78 -2.18
C VAL A 258 -20.57 -12.41 -1.56
N ILE A 259 -20.72 -12.32 -0.25
CA ILE A 259 -20.33 -11.15 0.51
C ILE A 259 -18.83 -11.28 0.80
N LEU A 260 -18.07 -10.27 0.45
CA LEU A 260 -16.62 -10.23 0.65
C LEU A 260 -16.27 -9.07 1.57
N GLU A 261 -15.73 -9.36 2.74
CA GLU A 261 -15.01 -8.38 3.55
C GLU A 261 -13.56 -8.35 3.08
N ILE A 262 -13.10 -7.17 2.64
CA ILE A 262 -11.80 -7.02 1.98
C ILE A 262 -11.02 -5.93 2.69
N LYS A 263 -9.77 -6.24 3.01
CA LYS A 263 -8.75 -5.29 3.48
C LYS A 263 -7.54 -5.43 2.57
N GLN A 264 -7.31 -4.41 1.76
CA GLN A 264 -6.19 -4.36 0.83
C GLN A 264 -5.30 -3.18 1.14
N GLU A 265 -4.01 -3.45 1.24
CA GLU A 265 -2.97 -2.44 1.44
C GLU A 265 -1.89 -2.64 0.40
N VAL A 266 -1.51 -1.55 -0.27
CA VAL A 266 -0.37 -1.49 -1.18
C VAL A 266 0.57 -0.42 -0.67
N SER A 267 1.79 -0.80 -0.38
CA SER A 267 2.84 0.10 0.06
C SER A 267 4.09 -0.06 -0.79
N GLY A 268 4.79 1.03 -1.03
CA GLY A 268 6.01 1.05 -1.83
C GLY A 268 7.02 2.05 -1.28
N VAL A 269 8.29 1.86 -1.62
CA VAL A 269 9.36 2.80 -1.30
C VAL A 269 9.52 3.77 -2.46
N VAL A 270 9.44 5.07 -2.19
CA VAL A 270 9.63 6.11 -3.19
C VAL A 270 11.10 6.48 -3.35
N GLY A 271 11.87 6.42 -2.26
CA GLY A 271 13.29 6.73 -2.25
C GLY A 271 13.76 7.34 -0.94
N PRO A 272 15.06 7.60 -0.80
CA PRO A 272 15.57 8.29 0.37
C PRO A 272 15.21 9.79 0.32
N LEU A 273 14.92 10.37 1.48
CA LEU A 273 14.83 11.81 1.64
C LEU A 273 16.22 12.42 1.42
N THR A 274 16.28 13.47 0.59
CA THR A 274 17.54 14.17 0.31
C THR A 274 18.16 14.69 1.61
N GLY A 275 19.36 14.20 1.95
CA GLY A 275 20.11 14.64 3.13
C GLY A 275 19.83 13.87 4.42
N THR A 276 18.97 12.86 4.40
CA THR A 276 18.70 11.98 5.54
C THR A 276 18.79 10.50 5.14
N ALA A 277 18.95 9.62 6.13
CA ALA A 277 18.90 8.17 5.89
C ALA A 277 17.46 7.61 5.90
N ASP A 278 16.46 8.49 5.97
CA ASP A 278 15.06 8.10 6.06
C ASP A 278 14.48 7.81 4.68
N LEU A 279 13.61 6.80 4.62
CA LEU A 279 12.93 6.37 3.41
C LEU A 279 11.50 6.91 3.38
N ILE A 280 11.09 7.44 2.24
CA ILE A 280 9.70 7.81 2.00
C ILE A 280 8.97 6.56 1.51
N THR A 281 7.88 6.20 2.20
CA THR A 281 6.98 5.14 1.78
C THR A 281 5.62 5.72 1.40
N ASN A 282 5.08 5.30 0.28
CA ASN A 282 3.69 5.54 -0.06
C ASN A 282 2.83 4.35 0.39
N LYS A 283 1.58 4.65 0.77
CA LYS A 283 0.63 3.64 1.24
C LYS A 283 -0.75 3.94 0.67
N ARG A 284 -1.38 2.91 0.11
CA ARG A 284 -2.77 2.93 -0.35
C ARG A 284 -3.50 1.81 0.37
N SER A 285 -4.66 2.10 0.96
CA SER A 285 -5.43 1.13 1.72
C SER A 285 -6.91 1.26 1.40
N ILE A 286 -7.56 0.13 1.16
CA ILE A 286 -8.99 0.01 0.96
C ILE A 286 -9.50 -1.03 1.95
N GLU A 287 -10.53 -0.67 2.70
CA GLU A 287 -11.26 -1.58 3.59
C GLU A 287 -12.74 -1.41 3.30
N THR A 288 -13.39 -2.48 2.85
CA THR A 288 -14.80 -2.43 2.44
C THR A 288 -15.44 -3.80 2.49
N THR A 289 -16.77 -3.80 2.57
CA THR A 289 -17.59 -5.03 2.43
C THR A 289 -18.48 -4.87 1.21
N VAL A 290 -18.43 -5.84 0.29
CA VAL A 290 -19.14 -5.80 -0.97
C VAL A 290 -19.87 -7.11 -1.24
N LEU A 291 -20.97 -7.03 -1.99
CA LEU A 291 -21.68 -8.18 -2.52
C LEU A 291 -21.31 -8.34 -4.00
N VAL A 292 -20.86 -9.52 -4.38
CA VAL A 292 -20.40 -9.84 -5.74
C VAL A 292 -21.11 -11.09 -6.22
N ASP A 293 -21.64 -11.06 -7.44
CA ASP A 293 -22.14 -12.24 -8.08
C ASP A 293 -21.00 -13.07 -8.70
N ASN A 294 -21.21 -14.37 -8.77
CA ASN A 294 -20.20 -15.28 -9.31
C ASN A 294 -19.79 -14.89 -10.74
N ASN A 295 -18.47 -14.80 -10.96
CA ASN A 295 -17.86 -14.38 -12.23
C ASN A 295 -18.08 -12.91 -12.64
N GLN A 296 -18.62 -12.06 -11.81
CA GLN A 296 -18.73 -10.63 -12.08
C GLN A 296 -17.49 -9.89 -11.58
N MET A 297 -17.11 -8.85 -12.31
CA MET A 297 -16.08 -7.91 -11.90
C MET A 297 -16.72 -6.65 -11.37
N ILE A 298 -16.30 -6.22 -10.19
CA ILE A 298 -16.76 -4.97 -9.59
C ILE A 298 -15.58 -4.02 -9.35
N VAL A 299 -15.87 -2.73 -9.30
CA VAL A 299 -14.91 -1.69 -8.90
C VAL A 299 -15.05 -1.48 -7.41
N LEU A 300 -13.99 -1.71 -6.65
CA LEU A 300 -13.97 -1.44 -5.20
C LEU A 300 -13.81 0.05 -4.91
N GLY A 301 -13.05 0.73 -5.75
CA GLY A 301 -12.76 2.15 -5.60
C GLY A 301 -11.63 2.59 -6.51
N GLY A 302 -11.34 3.87 -6.45
CA GLY A 302 -10.26 4.45 -7.25
C GLY A 302 -9.96 5.87 -6.84
N LEU A 303 -8.88 6.40 -7.42
CA LEU A 303 -8.44 7.79 -7.31
C LEU A 303 -8.21 8.32 -8.72
N ASN A 304 -8.78 9.48 -9.00
CA ASN A 304 -8.43 10.27 -10.17
C ASN A 304 -7.93 11.62 -9.67
N GLU A 305 -6.66 11.89 -9.90
CA GLU A 305 -5.97 13.11 -9.48
C GLU A 305 -5.39 13.80 -10.72
N ASP A 306 -5.64 15.10 -10.86
CA ASP A 306 -5.05 15.95 -11.88
C ASP A 306 -4.52 17.20 -11.19
N ASP A 307 -3.22 17.26 -11.01
CA ASP A 307 -2.51 18.36 -10.34
C ASP A 307 -1.76 19.17 -11.40
N LEU A 308 -2.20 20.42 -11.61
CA LEU A 308 -1.58 21.37 -12.52
C LEU A 308 -0.93 22.49 -11.72
N GLN A 309 0.39 22.55 -11.77
CA GLN A 309 1.19 23.59 -11.18
C GLN A 309 1.79 24.49 -12.25
N GLU A 310 1.39 25.75 -12.26
CA GLU A 310 1.95 26.75 -13.14
C GLU A 310 2.73 27.79 -12.33
N SER A 311 3.95 28.07 -12.75
CA SER A 311 4.81 29.10 -12.17
C SER A 311 5.26 30.08 -13.25
N VAL A 312 4.96 31.36 -13.09
CA VAL A 312 5.38 32.41 -14.00
C VAL A 312 6.14 33.48 -13.23
N SER A 313 7.41 33.62 -13.56
CA SER A 313 8.29 34.69 -13.03
C SER A 313 8.56 35.70 -14.12
N LYS A 314 8.35 36.97 -13.84
CA LYS A 314 8.56 38.05 -14.84
C LYS A 314 9.16 39.30 -14.21
N VAL A 315 9.95 40.01 -14.99
CA VAL A 315 10.43 41.33 -14.59
C VAL A 315 9.27 42.33 -14.61
N PRO A 316 9.00 43.04 -13.50
CA PRO A 316 7.94 44.07 -13.48
C PRO A 316 8.09 45.04 -14.62
N LEU A 317 6.97 45.45 -15.23
CA LEU A 317 6.86 46.32 -16.39
C LEU A 317 7.33 45.68 -17.70
N LEU A 318 8.57 45.23 -17.81
CA LEU A 318 9.14 44.63 -19.03
C LEU A 318 8.48 43.32 -19.43
N GLY A 319 8.23 42.43 -18.46
CA GLY A 319 7.55 41.13 -18.69
C GLY A 319 6.06 41.28 -19.05
N SER A 320 5.50 42.49 -18.99
CA SER A 320 4.10 42.73 -19.35
C SER A 320 3.92 43.32 -20.75
N ILE A 321 5.01 43.58 -21.49
CA ILE A 321 4.97 44.09 -22.84
C ILE A 321 4.48 43.01 -23.81
N PRO A 322 3.46 43.27 -24.63
CA PRO A 322 3.01 42.32 -25.65
C PRO A 322 4.16 41.92 -26.58
N VAL A 323 4.29 40.62 -26.88
CA VAL A 323 5.32 40.03 -27.75
C VAL A 323 6.71 39.99 -27.11
N PHE A 324 7.25 41.15 -26.67
CA PHE A 324 8.61 41.22 -26.09
C PHE A 324 8.70 40.80 -24.63
N GLY A 325 7.58 40.79 -23.89
CA GLY A 325 7.56 40.40 -22.46
C GLY A 325 8.04 38.96 -22.19
N ARG A 326 7.95 38.08 -23.18
CA ARG A 326 8.47 36.73 -23.09
C ARG A 326 9.99 36.64 -22.92
N LEU A 327 10.73 37.63 -23.42
CA LEU A 327 12.19 37.75 -23.25
C LEU A 327 12.58 38.12 -21.80
N PHE A 328 11.63 38.61 -21.00
CA PHE A 328 11.81 39.02 -19.61
C PHE A 328 10.94 38.21 -18.66
N SER A 329 10.65 36.98 -19.02
CA SER A 329 9.84 36.08 -18.23
C SER A 329 10.34 34.62 -18.34
N SER A 330 10.08 33.87 -17.28
CA SER A 330 10.25 32.41 -17.25
C SER A 330 8.94 31.78 -16.83
N SER A 331 8.52 30.75 -17.53
CA SER A 331 7.32 29.96 -17.22
C SER A 331 7.70 28.50 -17.04
N ALA A 332 7.13 27.90 -16.05
CA ALA A 332 7.21 26.46 -15.81
C ALA A 332 5.81 25.92 -15.54
N GLU A 333 5.44 24.89 -16.23
CA GLU A 333 4.18 24.15 -16.07
C GLU A 333 4.52 22.70 -15.75
N SER A 334 3.93 22.17 -14.70
CA SER A 334 4.02 20.75 -14.33
C SER A 334 2.63 20.22 -14.12
N ARG A 335 2.28 19.17 -14.85
CA ARG A 335 1.01 18.49 -14.73
C ARG A 335 1.25 17.05 -14.35
N VAL A 336 0.63 16.63 -13.27
CA VAL A 336 0.69 15.25 -12.78
C VAL A 336 -0.73 14.67 -12.77
N GLN A 337 -0.94 13.67 -13.60
CA GLN A 337 -2.21 12.92 -13.62
C GLN A 337 -1.98 11.53 -13.03
N ARG A 338 -2.83 11.13 -12.09
CA ARG A 338 -2.80 9.79 -11.51
C ARG A 338 -4.20 9.20 -11.52
N ASN A 339 -4.33 8.04 -12.11
CA ASN A 339 -5.54 7.25 -12.13
C ASN A 339 -5.26 5.91 -11.46
N LEU A 340 -5.88 5.66 -10.33
CA LEU A 340 -5.82 4.39 -9.61
C LEU A 340 -7.20 3.78 -9.62
N MET A 341 -7.32 2.53 -10.05
CA MET A 341 -8.55 1.75 -10.00
C MET A 341 -8.28 0.39 -9.39
N VAL A 342 -9.16 -0.03 -8.49
CA VAL A 342 -9.10 -1.35 -7.86
C VAL A 342 -10.36 -2.13 -8.23
N PHE A 343 -10.13 -3.26 -8.87
CA PHE A 343 -11.19 -4.19 -9.30
C PHE A 343 -11.10 -5.48 -8.50
N LEU A 344 -12.24 -6.12 -8.40
CA LEU A 344 -12.37 -7.44 -7.79
C LEU A 344 -13.22 -8.35 -8.68
N ARG A 345 -12.81 -9.61 -8.73
CA ARG A 345 -13.54 -10.67 -9.42
C ARG A 345 -13.57 -11.94 -8.58
#